data_9b6e9edeee1343eeb0018ea3d6ff9798
#
_entry.id   9b6e9edeee1343eeb0018ea3d6ff9798
#
_cell.length_a   1.000
_cell.length_b   1.000
_cell.length_c   1.000
_cell.angle_alpha   90.00
_cell.angle_beta   90.00
_cell.angle_gamma   90.00
#
_symmetry.space_group_name_H-M   'P 1'
#
loop_
_entity.id
_entity.type
_entity.pdbx_description
1 polymer ?
#
loop_
_entity_poly.entity_id
_entity_poly.type
_entity_poly.pdbx_seq_one_letter_code
_entity_poly.pdbx_strand_id
1 'polypeptide(L)'
;MTEPILEAKGLVKRYGRVTALAGADLDLLPGEILAVIGDNGAGKSSLIKALCGAVVPDEGEIRLDGRPMSFATPVDAREAGIETVHQSLAVAPSLDIAANLYLGRELRRKGVLGSVFRMLDRTGMREEAKRQLDALGIMTIQNPGQAVETLSGGQRQAVAVARAAAFGSRVVIMDEPTAALGVRESRAVLDLILQVRDRGLPVILISHNMPHVFEVADRVHIQRLGRRRAVVDPKSISMSDAVAIMTGAMEPPE
;
A
#
# COMPACT_ATOMS: atom_id res chain seq x y z
N MET A 1 13.88 -20.82 -6.32
CA MET A 1 12.74 -20.09 -5.76
C MET A 1 13.18 -18.66 -5.54
N THR A 2 12.39 -17.68 -5.98
CA THR A 2 12.70 -16.25 -5.79
C THR A 2 12.55 -15.90 -4.31
N GLU A 3 13.55 -15.25 -3.70
CA GLU A 3 13.48 -14.84 -2.30
C GLU A 3 12.46 -13.69 -2.13
N PRO A 4 11.64 -13.72 -1.08
CA PRO A 4 10.71 -12.63 -0.80
C PRO A 4 11.44 -11.32 -0.47
N ILE A 5 10.92 -10.20 -0.99
CA ILE A 5 11.41 -8.86 -0.62
C ILE A 5 10.92 -8.45 0.77
N LEU A 6 9.67 -8.79 1.11
CA LEU A 6 9.09 -8.59 2.43
C LEU A 6 8.50 -9.91 2.91
N GLU A 7 8.87 -10.31 4.10
CA GLU A 7 8.41 -11.54 4.73
C GLU A 7 7.92 -11.25 6.15
N ALA A 8 6.81 -11.85 6.55
CA ALA A 8 6.33 -11.89 7.91
C ALA A 8 6.16 -13.36 8.31
N LYS A 9 6.67 -13.74 9.47
CA LYS A 9 6.61 -15.12 9.99
C LYS A 9 6.02 -15.14 11.38
N GLY A 10 4.96 -15.92 11.56
CA GLY A 10 4.38 -16.22 12.86
C GLY A 10 3.89 -14.99 13.63
N LEU A 11 3.43 -13.92 12.94
CA LEU A 11 3.04 -12.70 13.64
C LEU A 11 1.83 -12.93 14.54
N VAL A 12 1.99 -12.57 15.82
CA VAL A 12 0.92 -12.57 16.80
C VAL A 12 0.64 -11.15 17.26
N LYS A 13 -0.64 -10.79 17.34
CA LYS A 13 -1.08 -9.52 17.92
C LYS A 13 -2.36 -9.68 18.70
N ARG A 14 -2.32 -9.29 19.96
CA ARG A 14 -3.43 -9.34 20.91
C ARG A 14 -3.87 -7.94 21.31
N TYR A 15 -5.16 -7.70 21.32
CA TYR A 15 -5.79 -6.49 21.85
C TYR A 15 -6.69 -6.90 23.02
N GLY A 16 -6.14 -6.84 24.22
CA GLY A 16 -6.82 -7.37 25.42
C GLY A 16 -7.12 -8.86 25.27
N ARG A 17 -8.40 -9.24 25.17
CA ARG A 17 -8.83 -10.63 25.01
C ARG A 17 -8.97 -11.08 23.55
N VAL A 18 -8.81 -10.17 22.60
CA VAL A 18 -8.96 -10.47 21.17
C VAL A 18 -7.59 -10.73 20.54
N THR A 19 -7.40 -11.92 19.97
CA THR A 19 -6.22 -12.23 19.15
C THR A 19 -6.52 -11.90 17.70
N ALA A 20 -5.98 -10.78 17.23
CA ALA A 20 -6.20 -10.29 15.87
C ALA A 20 -5.26 -10.96 14.84
N LEU A 21 -4.03 -11.29 15.26
CA LEU A 21 -3.10 -12.14 14.52
C LEU A 21 -2.73 -13.32 15.43
N ALA A 22 -2.82 -14.52 14.89
CA ALA A 22 -2.67 -15.77 15.65
C ALA A 22 -1.55 -16.65 15.05
N GLY A 23 -0.45 -16.06 14.65
CA GLY A 23 0.63 -16.68 13.90
C GLY A 23 0.43 -16.45 12.40
N ALA A 24 0.27 -15.18 12.00
CA ALA A 24 0.10 -14.80 10.59
C ALA A 24 1.44 -14.80 9.86
N ASP A 25 1.44 -15.37 8.66
CA ASP A 25 2.56 -15.34 7.73
C ASP A 25 2.18 -14.50 6.51
N LEU A 26 3.17 -13.89 5.86
CA LEU A 26 3.03 -13.25 4.55
C LEU A 26 4.40 -13.28 3.85
N ASP A 27 4.40 -13.49 2.55
CA ASP A 27 5.57 -13.36 1.70
C ASP A 27 5.21 -12.59 0.44
N LEU A 28 5.94 -11.51 0.17
CA LEU A 28 5.81 -10.67 -1.03
C LEU A 28 7.07 -10.86 -1.88
N LEU A 29 6.89 -11.23 -3.14
CA LEU A 29 7.98 -11.40 -4.09
C LEU A 29 8.33 -10.08 -4.80
N PRO A 30 9.56 -9.93 -5.31
CA PRO A 30 9.92 -8.76 -6.11
C PRO A 30 9.04 -8.61 -7.34
N GLY A 31 8.54 -7.39 -7.58
CA GLY A 31 7.81 -7.04 -8.80
C GLY A 31 6.42 -7.66 -8.93
N GLU A 32 5.82 -8.18 -7.84
CA GLU A 32 4.46 -8.73 -7.86
C GLU A 32 3.42 -7.80 -7.22
N ILE A 33 2.17 -8.02 -7.56
CA ILE A 33 1.01 -7.56 -6.80
C ILE A 33 0.47 -8.75 -6.01
N LEU A 34 0.70 -8.74 -4.69
CA LEU A 34 0.09 -9.68 -3.76
C LEU A 34 -1.21 -9.09 -3.21
N ALA A 35 -2.35 -9.62 -3.62
CA ALA A 35 -3.61 -9.23 -3.01
C ALA A 35 -3.83 -9.95 -1.68
N VAL A 36 -4.30 -9.23 -0.67
CA VAL A 36 -4.69 -9.78 0.63
C VAL A 36 -6.19 -9.69 0.78
N ILE A 37 -6.85 -10.84 0.73
CA ILE A 37 -8.30 -10.96 0.91
C ILE A 37 -8.63 -11.67 2.23
N GLY A 38 -9.84 -11.53 2.69
CA GLY A 38 -10.30 -12.16 3.92
C GLY A 38 -11.60 -11.51 4.39
N ASP A 39 -12.34 -12.19 5.23
CA ASP A 39 -13.58 -11.68 5.80
C ASP A 39 -13.33 -10.54 6.82
N ASN A 40 -14.39 -9.86 7.23
CA ASN A 40 -14.31 -8.90 8.31
C ASN A 40 -13.84 -9.58 9.59
N GLY A 41 -12.84 -8.97 10.26
CA GLY A 41 -12.22 -9.59 11.43
C GLY A 41 -11.17 -10.67 11.12
N ALA A 42 -10.85 -10.97 9.86
CA ALA A 42 -9.83 -11.95 9.49
C ALA A 42 -8.39 -11.57 9.91
N GLY A 43 -8.16 -10.32 10.35
CA GLY A 43 -6.85 -9.82 10.78
C GLY A 43 -6.10 -9.03 9.71
N LYS A 44 -6.66 -8.78 8.51
CA LYS A 44 -6.00 -8.03 7.43
C LYS A 44 -5.43 -6.69 7.87
N SER A 45 -6.26 -5.84 8.46
CA SER A 45 -5.82 -4.51 8.93
C SER A 45 -4.77 -4.58 10.03
N SER A 46 -4.80 -5.61 10.88
CA SER A 46 -3.77 -5.81 11.92
C SER A 46 -2.45 -6.26 11.29
N LEU A 47 -2.50 -7.12 10.27
CA LEU A 47 -1.33 -7.54 9.50
C LEU A 47 -0.66 -6.32 8.83
N ILE A 48 -1.45 -5.51 8.12
CA ILE A 48 -0.92 -4.30 7.47
C ILE A 48 -0.35 -3.30 8.49
N LYS A 49 -1.06 -3.08 9.60
CA LYS A 49 -0.55 -2.21 10.68
C LYS A 49 0.77 -2.70 11.26
N ALA A 50 0.98 -4.01 11.34
CA ALA A 50 2.26 -4.59 11.76
C ALA A 50 3.36 -4.33 10.70
N LEU A 51 3.06 -4.57 9.42
CA LEU A 51 4.01 -4.37 8.32
C LEU A 51 4.41 -2.90 8.11
N CYS A 52 3.50 -1.95 8.37
CA CYS A 52 3.79 -0.52 8.25
C CYS A 52 4.21 0.15 9.57
N GLY A 53 4.48 -0.61 10.64
CA GLY A 53 4.93 -0.07 11.91
C GLY A 53 3.88 0.72 12.72
N ALA A 54 2.60 0.68 12.32
CA ALA A 54 1.52 1.30 13.09
C ALA A 54 1.15 0.50 14.35
N VAL A 55 1.56 -0.76 14.41
CA VAL A 55 1.41 -1.66 15.56
C VAL A 55 2.62 -2.56 15.64
N VAL A 56 3.20 -2.70 16.82
CA VAL A 56 4.27 -3.67 17.07
C VAL A 56 3.64 -5.03 17.35
N PRO A 57 4.01 -6.11 16.62
CA PRO A 57 3.59 -7.48 16.94
C PRO A 57 4.05 -7.90 18.34
N ASP A 58 3.31 -8.77 18.97
CA ASP A 58 3.69 -9.33 20.28
C ASP A 58 4.66 -10.51 20.13
N GLU A 59 4.57 -11.24 18.98
CA GLU A 59 5.44 -12.37 18.63
C GLU A 59 5.62 -12.42 17.10
N GLY A 60 6.62 -13.18 16.64
CA GLY A 60 6.96 -13.34 15.23
C GLY A 60 8.03 -12.36 14.76
N GLU A 61 8.34 -12.42 13.48
CA GLU A 61 9.36 -11.55 12.86
C GLU A 61 8.91 -11.01 11.51
N ILE A 62 9.45 -9.85 11.16
CA ILE A 62 9.32 -9.23 9.83
C ILE A 62 10.73 -9.17 9.24
N ARG A 63 10.87 -9.52 7.97
CA ARG A 63 12.12 -9.40 7.23
C ARG A 63 11.91 -8.57 5.97
N LEU A 64 12.87 -7.71 5.68
CA LEU A 64 12.94 -6.93 4.44
C LEU A 64 14.28 -7.22 3.76
N ASP A 65 14.27 -7.65 2.51
CA ASP A 65 15.47 -8.15 1.80
C ASP A 65 16.25 -9.19 2.62
N GLY A 66 15.53 -10.14 3.24
CA GLY A 66 16.11 -11.20 4.09
C GLY A 66 16.61 -10.73 5.46
N ARG A 67 16.64 -9.42 5.74
CA ARG A 67 17.14 -8.87 7.02
C ARG A 67 15.98 -8.70 8.02
N PRO A 68 16.15 -9.12 9.27
CA PRO A 68 15.15 -8.90 10.30
C PRO A 68 14.97 -7.40 10.55
N MET A 69 13.71 -6.97 10.62
CA MET A 69 13.30 -5.58 10.83
C MET A 69 12.39 -5.48 12.04
N SER A 70 12.51 -4.39 12.77
CA SER A 70 11.60 -4.03 13.85
C SER A 70 11.09 -2.61 13.62
N PHE A 71 9.81 -2.47 13.35
CA PHE A 71 9.17 -1.17 13.13
C PHE A 71 8.42 -0.79 14.40
N ALA A 72 8.97 0.16 15.17
CA ALA A 72 8.32 0.71 16.35
C ALA A 72 7.30 1.79 16.00
N THR A 73 7.51 2.45 14.85
CA THR A 73 6.67 3.54 14.33
C THR A 73 6.49 3.43 12.82
N PRO A 74 5.44 4.06 12.24
CA PRO A 74 5.30 4.16 10.78
C PRO A 74 6.46 4.92 10.09
N VAL A 75 7.21 5.71 10.83
CA VAL A 75 8.40 6.41 10.30
C VAL A 75 9.49 5.39 9.99
N ASP A 76 9.71 4.42 10.87
CA ASP A 76 10.74 3.38 10.68
C ASP A 76 10.46 2.55 9.41
N ALA A 77 9.20 2.17 9.19
CA ALA A 77 8.80 1.44 7.98
C ALA A 77 9.01 2.28 6.70
N ARG A 78 8.68 3.60 6.76
CA ARG A 78 8.92 4.51 5.63
C ARG A 78 10.40 4.73 5.35
N GLU A 79 11.23 4.85 6.38
CA GLU A 79 12.69 4.95 6.23
C GLU A 79 13.30 3.67 5.64
N ALA A 80 12.70 2.52 5.94
CA ALA A 80 13.05 1.23 5.32
C ALA A 80 12.53 1.10 3.87
N GLY A 81 11.73 2.04 3.36
CA GLY A 81 11.23 2.08 2.00
C GLY A 81 9.84 1.45 1.81
N ILE A 82 9.09 1.21 2.89
CA ILE A 82 7.70 0.72 2.85
C ILE A 82 6.75 1.92 2.94
N GLU A 83 6.04 2.22 1.86
CA GLU A 83 5.03 3.27 1.83
C GLU A 83 3.63 2.67 1.89
N THR A 84 2.71 3.37 2.55
CA THR A 84 1.32 2.90 2.73
C THR A 84 0.32 3.95 2.27
N VAL A 85 -0.58 3.53 1.38
CA VAL A 85 -1.80 4.26 1.01
C VAL A 85 -2.94 3.70 1.87
N HIS A 86 -3.40 4.49 2.83
CA HIS A 86 -4.49 4.10 3.72
C HIS A 86 -5.85 4.36 3.08
N GLN A 87 -6.88 3.64 3.49
CA GLN A 87 -8.26 3.81 3.07
C GLN A 87 -8.77 5.25 3.30
N SER A 88 -8.47 5.86 4.45
CA SER A 88 -8.65 7.29 4.66
C SER A 88 -7.44 8.00 4.07
N LEU A 89 -7.56 8.48 2.84
CA LEU A 89 -6.47 9.17 2.14
C LEU A 89 -5.81 10.19 3.08
N ALA A 90 -4.59 9.92 3.49
CA ALA A 90 -3.82 10.82 4.34
C ALA A 90 -3.31 12.02 3.52
N VAL A 91 -4.25 12.76 2.91
CA VAL A 91 -4.01 14.00 2.17
C VAL A 91 -4.58 15.19 2.93
N ALA A 92 -3.88 16.31 2.90
CA ALA A 92 -4.34 17.58 3.48
C ALA A 92 -5.14 18.36 2.42
N PRO A 93 -6.48 18.51 2.55
CA PRO A 93 -7.32 19.06 1.50
C PRO A 93 -6.95 20.50 1.10
N SER A 94 -6.57 21.31 2.06
CA SER A 94 -6.22 22.73 1.89
C SER A 94 -4.84 22.96 1.25
N LEU A 95 -3.99 21.94 1.19
CA LEU A 95 -2.69 22.04 0.55
C LEU A 95 -2.79 21.71 -0.94
N ASP A 96 -1.85 22.24 -1.72
CA ASP A 96 -1.73 21.88 -3.14
C ASP A 96 -1.18 20.45 -3.30
N ILE A 97 -1.29 19.92 -4.51
CA ILE A 97 -0.89 18.54 -4.84
C ILE A 97 0.59 18.34 -4.56
N ALA A 98 1.44 19.29 -4.95
CA ALA A 98 2.89 19.19 -4.72
C ALA A 98 3.22 19.15 -3.22
N ALA A 99 2.57 19.99 -2.41
CA ALA A 99 2.75 19.97 -0.96
C ALA A 99 2.24 18.65 -0.34
N ASN A 100 1.16 18.07 -0.87
CA ASN A 100 0.69 16.76 -0.42
C ASN A 100 1.64 15.62 -0.79
N LEU A 101 2.25 15.63 -2.00
CA LEU A 101 3.25 14.64 -2.37
C LEU A 101 4.44 14.69 -1.41
N TYR A 102 4.91 15.88 -1.07
CA TYR A 102 6.10 16.09 -0.25
C TYR A 102 5.81 16.23 1.25
N LEU A 103 4.60 15.96 1.72
CA LEU A 103 4.23 16.12 3.12
C LEU A 103 5.13 15.30 4.05
N GLY A 104 5.84 16.00 4.94
CA GLY A 104 6.85 15.42 5.83
C GLY A 104 8.22 15.16 5.19
N ARG A 105 8.39 15.53 3.91
CA ARG A 105 9.64 15.38 3.13
C ARG A 105 9.87 16.60 2.24
N GLU A 106 9.45 17.78 2.70
CA GLU A 106 9.45 19.02 1.95
C GLU A 106 10.87 19.40 1.51
N LEU A 107 11.01 19.77 0.24
CA LEU A 107 12.25 20.28 -0.30
C LEU A 107 12.51 21.69 0.23
N ARG A 108 13.73 21.94 0.69
CA ARG A 108 14.17 23.26 1.15
C ARG A 108 15.03 23.93 0.10
N ARG A 109 14.97 25.27 0.05
CA ARG A 109 15.84 26.07 -0.79
C ARG A 109 17.32 25.80 -0.47
N LYS A 110 18.18 25.93 -1.47
CA LYS A 110 19.63 25.79 -1.29
C LYS A 110 20.19 27.00 -0.52
N GLY A 111 21.34 26.79 0.14
CA GLY A 111 22.07 27.84 0.87
C GLY A 111 21.40 28.28 2.18
N VAL A 112 21.73 29.48 2.65
CA VAL A 112 21.30 30.03 3.95
C VAL A 112 19.78 30.09 4.10
N LEU A 113 19.04 30.38 3.03
CA LEU A 113 17.58 30.43 3.03
C LEU A 113 16.94 29.09 3.40
N GLY A 114 17.51 27.98 2.96
CA GLY A 114 17.01 26.65 3.28
C GLY A 114 17.57 26.07 4.58
N SER A 115 18.86 26.29 4.88
CA SER A 115 19.50 25.71 6.05
C SER A 115 19.14 26.44 7.35
N VAL A 116 19.18 27.78 7.36
CA VAL A 116 18.92 28.60 8.55
C VAL A 116 17.44 28.99 8.64
N PHE A 117 16.88 29.57 7.55
CA PHE A 117 15.50 30.05 7.55
C PHE A 117 14.48 28.97 7.22
N ARG A 118 14.90 27.73 6.90
CA ARG A 118 14.04 26.57 6.59
C ARG A 118 13.01 26.85 5.50
N MET A 119 13.31 27.76 4.57
CA MET A 119 12.40 28.13 3.48
C MET A 119 12.20 26.97 2.52
N LEU A 120 10.94 26.68 2.20
CA LEU A 120 10.56 25.62 1.29
C LEU A 120 10.84 26.01 -0.17
N ASP A 121 11.28 25.03 -0.97
CA ASP A 121 11.42 25.16 -2.42
C ASP A 121 10.12 24.70 -3.11
N ARG A 122 9.10 25.56 -3.05
CA ARG A 122 7.78 25.26 -3.65
C ARG A 122 7.83 25.06 -5.16
N THR A 123 8.73 25.78 -5.86
CA THR A 123 8.89 25.63 -7.31
C THR A 123 9.47 24.25 -7.62
N GLY A 124 10.58 23.89 -6.99
CA GLY A 124 11.19 22.58 -7.18
C GLY A 124 10.24 21.42 -6.82
N MET A 125 9.46 21.55 -5.74
CA MET A 125 8.43 20.55 -5.38
C MET A 125 7.35 20.43 -6.46
N ARG A 126 6.88 21.52 -7.07
CA ARG A 126 5.87 21.48 -8.13
C ARG A 126 6.40 20.86 -9.43
N GLU A 127 7.60 21.20 -9.82
CA GLU A 127 8.26 20.64 -11.00
C GLU A 127 8.47 19.12 -10.84
N GLU A 128 8.97 18.70 -9.68
CA GLU A 128 9.19 17.29 -9.39
C GLU A 128 7.85 16.53 -9.29
N ALA A 129 6.86 17.11 -8.60
CA ALA A 129 5.51 16.54 -8.52
C ALA A 129 4.92 16.30 -9.91
N LYS A 130 5.08 17.27 -10.82
CA LYS A 130 4.65 17.12 -12.22
C LYS A 130 5.35 15.95 -12.89
N ARG A 131 6.68 15.84 -12.76
CA ARG A 131 7.44 14.72 -13.33
C ARG A 131 6.96 13.36 -12.79
N GLN A 132 6.68 13.26 -11.52
CA GLN A 132 6.18 12.02 -10.89
C GLN A 132 4.77 11.65 -11.40
N LEU A 133 3.88 12.63 -11.53
CA LEU A 133 2.53 12.42 -12.06
C LEU A 133 2.58 12.01 -13.54
N ASP A 134 3.36 12.72 -14.36
CA ASP A 134 3.53 12.43 -15.80
C ASP A 134 4.14 11.03 -15.99
N ALA A 135 5.16 10.71 -15.19
CA ALA A 135 5.79 9.40 -15.22
C ALA A 135 4.82 8.27 -14.88
N LEU A 136 3.85 8.49 -13.97
CA LEU A 136 2.76 7.56 -13.65
C LEU A 136 1.56 7.66 -14.60
N GLY A 137 1.68 8.36 -15.72
CA GLY A 137 0.59 8.50 -16.70
C GLY A 137 -0.65 9.22 -16.14
N ILE A 138 -0.54 9.98 -15.05
CA ILE A 138 -1.66 10.70 -14.43
C ILE A 138 -1.89 12.01 -15.19
N MET A 139 -2.44 11.91 -16.40
CA MET A 139 -2.67 13.06 -17.30
C MET A 139 -3.86 13.95 -16.87
N THR A 140 -4.71 13.46 -15.96
CA THR A 140 -5.89 14.19 -15.47
C THR A 140 -5.54 15.32 -14.50
N ILE A 141 -4.30 15.38 -14.02
CA ILE A 141 -3.77 16.38 -13.10
C ILE A 141 -2.68 17.19 -13.82
N GLN A 142 -3.05 18.35 -14.37
CA GLN A 142 -2.13 19.19 -15.14
C GLN A 142 -1.41 20.24 -14.28
N ASN A 143 -2.03 20.69 -13.18
CA ASN A 143 -1.48 21.72 -12.31
C ASN A 143 -1.19 21.19 -10.89
N PRO A 144 0.07 20.85 -10.57
CA PRO A 144 0.44 20.43 -9.21
C PRO A 144 0.26 21.49 -8.11
N GLY A 145 0.04 22.75 -8.49
CA GLY A 145 -0.31 23.85 -7.58
C GLY A 145 -1.79 23.95 -7.23
N GLN A 146 -2.63 23.05 -7.76
CA GLN A 146 -4.06 23.00 -7.46
C GLN A 146 -4.31 22.41 -6.06
N ALA A 147 -5.25 22.97 -5.30
CA ALA A 147 -5.62 22.46 -3.99
C ALA A 147 -6.31 21.09 -4.09
N VAL A 148 -5.96 20.17 -3.21
CA VAL A 148 -6.46 18.78 -3.25
C VAL A 148 -7.97 18.70 -3.01
N GLU A 149 -8.56 19.63 -2.26
CA GLU A 149 -10.00 19.69 -2.04
C GLU A 149 -10.83 19.86 -3.33
N THR A 150 -10.22 20.44 -4.38
CA THR A 150 -10.89 20.67 -5.68
C THR A 150 -10.87 19.42 -6.58
N LEU A 151 -10.17 18.36 -6.18
CA LEU A 151 -10.04 17.13 -6.93
C LEU A 151 -11.24 16.20 -6.74
N SER A 152 -11.54 15.38 -7.77
CA SER A 152 -12.46 14.25 -7.62
C SER A 152 -11.89 13.17 -6.66
N GLY A 153 -12.75 12.25 -6.20
CA GLY A 153 -12.31 11.12 -5.36
C GLY A 153 -11.18 10.32 -6.00
N GLY A 154 -11.34 9.95 -7.28
CA GLY A 154 -10.31 9.21 -8.03
C GLY A 154 -9.00 9.99 -8.22
N GLN A 155 -9.09 11.31 -8.45
CA GLN A 155 -7.89 12.15 -8.53
C GLN A 155 -7.17 12.25 -7.19
N ARG A 156 -7.89 12.37 -6.07
CA ARG A 156 -7.28 12.33 -4.73
C ARG A 156 -6.59 11.00 -4.47
N GLN A 157 -7.22 9.90 -4.87
CA GLN A 157 -6.62 8.58 -4.78
C GLN A 157 -5.34 8.49 -5.63
N ALA A 158 -5.37 8.99 -6.86
CA ALA A 158 -4.19 9.02 -7.73
C ALA A 158 -3.03 9.81 -7.12
N VAL A 159 -3.31 10.95 -6.44
CA VAL A 159 -2.28 11.71 -5.68
C VAL A 159 -1.70 10.89 -4.54
N ALA A 160 -2.52 10.15 -3.79
CA ALA A 160 -2.04 9.31 -2.70
C ALA A 160 -1.16 8.14 -3.20
N VAL A 161 -1.56 7.49 -4.30
CA VAL A 161 -0.77 6.43 -4.94
C VAL A 161 0.53 7.01 -5.52
N ALA A 162 0.47 8.18 -6.20
CA ALA A 162 1.64 8.85 -6.72
C ALA A 162 2.66 9.19 -5.62
N ARG A 163 2.19 9.66 -4.46
CA ARG A 163 3.06 9.90 -3.30
C ARG A 163 3.75 8.61 -2.85
N ALA A 164 3.00 7.52 -2.69
CA ALA A 164 3.57 6.25 -2.28
C ALA A 164 4.58 5.72 -3.31
N ALA A 165 4.28 5.80 -4.60
CA ALA A 165 5.19 5.38 -5.68
C ALA A 165 6.44 6.28 -5.81
N ALA A 166 6.33 7.57 -5.49
CA ALA A 166 7.46 8.50 -5.55
C ALA A 166 8.50 8.26 -4.44
N PHE A 167 8.05 7.78 -3.29
CA PHE A 167 8.90 7.61 -2.10
C PHE A 167 9.06 6.15 -1.67
N GLY A 168 8.16 5.25 -2.09
CA GLY A 168 8.33 3.81 -1.93
C GLY A 168 9.53 3.33 -2.74
N SER A 169 10.53 2.79 -2.05
CA SER A 169 11.73 2.27 -2.71
C SER A 169 11.82 0.75 -2.65
N ARG A 170 10.99 0.12 -1.82
CA ARG A 170 10.98 -1.32 -1.58
C ARG A 170 9.60 -1.94 -1.76
N VAL A 171 8.59 -1.42 -1.07
CA VAL A 171 7.23 -1.98 -1.04
C VAL A 171 6.21 -0.86 -0.98
N VAL A 172 5.11 -1.01 -1.71
CA VAL A 172 3.93 -0.15 -1.57
C VAL A 172 2.77 -0.99 -1.06
N ILE A 173 2.16 -0.56 0.04
CA ILE A 173 0.96 -1.17 0.62
C ILE A 173 -0.23 -0.28 0.28
N MET A 174 -1.30 -0.85 -0.27
CA MET A 174 -2.51 -0.12 -0.63
C MET A 174 -3.72 -0.76 0.05
N ASP A 175 -4.33 -0.02 0.98
CA ASP A 175 -5.49 -0.49 1.76
C ASP A 175 -6.77 0.06 1.16
N GLU A 176 -7.55 -0.82 0.50
CA GLU A 176 -8.84 -0.52 -0.15
C GLU A 176 -8.80 0.67 -1.13
N PRO A 177 -7.85 0.71 -2.09
CA PRO A 177 -7.60 1.89 -2.91
C PRO A 177 -8.75 2.25 -3.87
N THR A 178 -9.68 1.35 -4.11
CA THR A 178 -10.85 1.58 -4.97
C THR A 178 -12.15 1.74 -4.21
N ALA A 179 -12.10 1.76 -2.86
CA ALA A 179 -13.30 1.92 -2.04
C ALA A 179 -13.97 3.28 -2.29
N ALA A 180 -15.30 3.28 -2.37
CA ALA A 180 -16.13 4.47 -2.59
C ALA A 180 -15.85 5.25 -3.89
N LEU A 181 -15.21 4.62 -4.88
CA LEU A 181 -15.01 5.16 -6.22
C LEU A 181 -16.03 4.62 -7.22
N GLY A 182 -16.35 5.42 -8.24
CA GLY A 182 -17.14 4.95 -9.39
C GLY A 182 -16.34 3.99 -10.28
N VAL A 183 -17.02 3.36 -11.24
CA VAL A 183 -16.40 2.34 -12.10
C VAL A 183 -15.20 2.88 -12.88
N ARG A 184 -15.33 4.10 -13.45
CA ARG A 184 -14.25 4.72 -14.23
C ARG A 184 -13.04 5.10 -13.37
N GLU A 185 -13.30 5.65 -12.19
CA GLU A 185 -12.26 6.04 -11.24
C GLU A 185 -11.54 4.80 -10.70
N SER A 186 -12.27 3.73 -10.36
CA SER A 186 -11.69 2.46 -9.93
C SER A 186 -10.78 1.88 -11.00
N ARG A 187 -11.21 1.89 -12.27
CA ARG A 187 -10.38 1.43 -13.39
C ARG A 187 -9.07 2.21 -13.48
N ALA A 188 -9.14 3.54 -13.43
CA ALA A 188 -7.94 4.38 -13.48
C ALA A 188 -6.97 4.10 -12.32
N VAL A 189 -7.50 3.80 -11.12
CA VAL A 189 -6.67 3.43 -9.97
C VAL A 189 -6.04 2.05 -10.15
N LEU A 190 -6.76 1.07 -10.70
CA LEU A 190 -6.20 -0.26 -11.01
C LEU A 190 -5.07 -0.16 -12.06
N ASP A 191 -5.28 0.61 -13.11
CA ASP A 191 -4.24 0.84 -14.13
C ASP A 191 -2.99 1.50 -13.50
N LEU A 192 -3.18 2.40 -12.54
CA LEU A 192 -2.09 3.02 -11.80
C LEU A 192 -1.34 2.02 -10.89
N ILE A 193 -2.04 1.10 -10.26
CA ILE A 193 -1.43 0.02 -9.46
C ILE A 193 -0.55 -0.87 -10.34
N LEU A 194 -1.03 -1.25 -11.53
CA LEU A 194 -0.24 -1.99 -12.50
C LEU A 194 1.02 -1.23 -12.92
N GLN A 195 0.91 0.08 -13.18
CA GLN A 195 2.07 0.92 -13.50
C GLN A 195 3.10 1.00 -12.35
N VAL A 196 2.66 1.02 -11.10
CA VAL A 196 3.56 0.99 -9.93
C VAL A 196 4.34 -0.32 -9.91
N ARG A 197 3.67 -1.47 -10.10
CA ARG A 197 4.33 -2.77 -10.22
C ARG A 197 5.30 -2.83 -11.41
N ASP A 198 4.89 -2.35 -12.57
CA ASP A 198 5.68 -2.40 -13.81
C ASP A 198 6.97 -1.56 -13.72
N ARG A 199 7.05 -0.64 -12.75
CA ARG A 199 8.27 0.07 -12.36
C ARG A 199 9.18 -0.74 -11.43
N GLY A 200 8.82 -1.99 -11.13
CA GLY A 200 9.58 -2.86 -10.25
C GLY A 200 9.27 -2.68 -8.76
N LEU A 201 8.24 -1.91 -8.40
CA LEU A 201 7.79 -1.76 -7.02
C LEU A 201 6.73 -2.82 -6.70
N PRO A 202 7.02 -3.80 -5.85
CA PRO A 202 6.04 -4.79 -5.44
C PRO A 202 4.95 -4.14 -4.58
N VAL A 203 3.72 -4.63 -4.75
CA VAL A 203 2.53 -4.05 -4.15
C VAL A 203 1.81 -5.08 -3.28
N ILE A 204 1.46 -4.73 -2.05
CA ILE A 204 0.45 -5.42 -1.26
C ILE A 204 -0.87 -4.67 -1.45
N LEU A 205 -1.85 -5.33 -2.05
CA LEU A 205 -3.18 -4.79 -2.31
C LEU A 205 -4.21 -5.43 -1.38
N ILE A 206 -4.78 -4.66 -0.44
CA ILE A 206 -5.92 -5.11 0.33
C ILE A 206 -7.18 -4.67 -0.39
N SER A 207 -8.06 -5.60 -0.69
CA SER A 207 -9.37 -5.29 -1.24
C SER A 207 -10.39 -6.38 -0.92
N HIS A 208 -11.65 -5.96 -0.76
CA HIS A 208 -12.80 -6.86 -0.70
C HIS A 208 -13.52 -6.98 -2.07
N ASN A 209 -13.10 -6.21 -3.07
CA ASN A 209 -13.64 -6.27 -4.42
C ASN A 209 -12.95 -7.38 -5.22
N MET A 210 -13.52 -8.56 -5.21
CA MET A 210 -12.94 -9.75 -5.85
C MET A 210 -12.66 -9.57 -7.36
N PRO A 211 -13.56 -8.98 -8.17
CA PRO A 211 -13.26 -8.66 -9.56
C PRO A 211 -11.97 -7.85 -9.74
N HIS A 212 -11.77 -6.80 -8.94
CA HIS A 212 -10.55 -5.98 -8.99
C HIS A 212 -9.30 -6.77 -8.58
N VAL A 213 -9.42 -7.60 -7.54
CA VAL A 213 -8.31 -8.47 -7.08
C VAL A 213 -7.90 -9.42 -8.21
N PHE A 214 -8.85 -10.14 -8.80
CA PHE A 214 -8.58 -11.14 -9.83
C PHE A 214 -8.10 -10.52 -11.16
N GLU A 215 -8.33 -9.23 -11.36
CA GLU A 215 -7.87 -8.50 -12.53
C GLU A 215 -6.38 -8.12 -12.44
N VAL A 216 -5.90 -7.73 -11.25
CA VAL A 216 -4.56 -7.11 -11.13
C VAL A 216 -3.56 -7.93 -10.34
N ALA A 217 -3.99 -8.87 -9.49
CA ALA A 217 -3.09 -9.62 -8.62
C ALA A 217 -2.33 -10.72 -9.36
N ASP A 218 -1.06 -10.86 -9.05
CA ASP A 218 -0.24 -12.00 -9.48
C ASP A 218 -0.45 -13.21 -8.54
N ARG A 219 -0.62 -12.94 -7.23
CA ARG A 219 -0.96 -13.94 -6.20
C ARG A 219 -2.01 -13.37 -5.25
N VAL A 220 -2.83 -14.25 -4.69
CA VAL A 220 -3.88 -13.89 -3.73
C VAL A 220 -3.61 -14.61 -2.40
N HIS A 221 -3.31 -13.82 -1.37
CA HIS A 221 -3.17 -14.27 0.00
C HIS A 221 -4.55 -14.25 0.68
N ILE A 222 -5.00 -15.40 1.13
CA ILE A 222 -6.28 -15.57 1.83
C ILE A 222 -6.02 -15.57 3.33
N GLN A 223 -6.47 -14.50 4.01
CA GLN A 223 -6.36 -14.34 5.46
C GLN A 223 -7.66 -14.78 6.14
N ARG A 224 -7.54 -15.63 7.17
CA ARG A 224 -8.69 -16.10 7.94
C ARG A 224 -8.31 -16.30 9.41
N LEU A 225 -9.13 -15.77 10.34
CA LEU A 225 -8.96 -15.92 11.78
C LEU A 225 -7.54 -15.62 12.29
N GLY A 226 -6.95 -14.54 11.76
CA GLY A 226 -5.61 -14.09 12.15
C GLY A 226 -4.46 -14.91 11.59
N ARG A 227 -4.70 -15.79 10.59
CA ARG A 227 -3.68 -16.66 9.97
C ARG A 227 -3.77 -16.62 8.45
N ARG A 228 -2.69 -16.91 7.77
CA ARG A 228 -2.70 -17.25 6.35
C ARG A 228 -3.39 -18.60 6.15
N ARG A 229 -4.47 -18.60 5.38
CA ARG A 229 -5.18 -19.84 5.03
C ARG A 229 -4.60 -20.47 3.77
N ALA A 230 -4.33 -19.65 2.76
CA ALA A 230 -3.75 -20.08 1.49
C ALA A 230 -3.07 -18.90 0.79
N VAL A 231 -2.23 -19.23 -0.19
CA VAL A 231 -1.80 -18.32 -1.25
C VAL A 231 -2.12 -19.01 -2.56
N VAL A 232 -2.89 -18.36 -3.43
CA VAL A 232 -3.37 -18.96 -4.68
C VAL A 232 -3.04 -18.07 -5.88
N ASP A 233 -2.88 -18.70 -7.05
CA ASP A 233 -2.81 -17.99 -8.33
C ASP A 233 -4.24 -17.68 -8.79
N PRO A 234 -4.63 -16.42 -9.01
CA PRO A 234 -5.97 -16.07 -9.48
C PRO A 234 -6.31 -16.64 -10.86
N LYS A 235 -5.31 -17.09 -11.64
CA LYS A 235 -5.53 -17.78 -12.92
C LYS A 235 -5.84 -19.25 -12.76
N SER A 236 -5.52 -19.86 -11.62
CA SER A 236 -5.69 -21.29 -11.33
C SER A 236 -6.95 -21.62 -10.52
N ILE A 237 -7.62 -20.59 -9.98
CA ILE A 237 -8.79 -20.77 -9.11
C ILE A 237 -9.92 -19.81 -9.50
N SER A 238 -11.17 -20.20 -9.29
CA SER A 238 -12.31 -19.30 -9.50
C SER A 238 -12.48 -18.33 -8.34
N MET A 239 -13.10 -17.15 -8.60
CA MET A 239 -13.46 -16.20 -7.53
C MET A 239 -14.37 -16.84 -6.48
N SER A 240 -15.30 -17.73 -6.89
CA SER A 240 -16.18 -18.44 -5.97
C SER A 240 -15.43 -19.37 -5.03
N ASP A 241 -14.42 -20.09 -5.54
CA ASP A 241 -13.60 -20.99 -4.73
C ASP A 241 -12.71 -20.21 -3.77
N ALA A 242 -12.12 -19.09 -4.21
CA ALA A 242 -11.36 -18.20 -3.32
C ALA A 242 -12.23 -17.67 -2.16
N VAL A 243 -13.49 -17.29 -2.45
CA VAL A 243 -14.46 -16.91 -1.42
C VAL A 243 -14.81 -18.09 -0.51
N ALA A 244 -15.00 -19.30 -1.06
CA ALA A 244 -15.26 -20.50 -0.27
C ALA A 244 -14.11 -20.86 0.68
N ILE A 245 -12.85 -20.71 0.23
CA ILE A 245 -11.67 -20.87 1.10
C ILE A 245 -11.62 -19.77 2.17
N MET A 246 -11.90 -18.54 1.79
CA MET A 246 -11.92 -17.38 2.69
C MET A 246 -12.92 -17.55 3.83
N THR A 247 -14.13 -18.04 3.55
CA THR A 247 -15.17 -18.31 4.54
C THR A 247 -14.96 -19.64 5.28
N GLY A 248 -14.13 -20.53 4.74
CA GLY A 248 -13.86 -21.87 5.27
C GLY A 248 -14.90 -22.91 4.84
N ALA A 249 -15.67 -22.62 3.80
CA ALA A 249 -16.58 -23.58 3.16
C ALA A 249 -15.81 -24.59 2.28
N MET A 250 -14.58 -24.28 1.89
CA MET A 250 -13.69 -25.15 1.13
C MET A 250 -12.28 -25.16 1.71
N GLU A 251 -11.62 -26.32 1.67
CA GLU A 251 -10.19 -26.41 1.96
C GLU A 251 -9.38 -25.89 0.77
N PRO A 252 -8.20 -25.28 1.02
CA PRO A 252 -7.31 -24.87 -0.06
C PRO A 252 -6.86 -26.09 -0.87
N PRO A 253 -6.58 -25.92 -2.18
CA PRO A 253 -5.91 -26.96 -2.96
C PRO A 253 -4.52 -27.24 -2.37
N GLU A 254 -4.07 -28.51 -2.47
CA GLU A 254 -2.74 -28.95 -2.02
C GLU A 254 -1.61 -28.31 -2.81
#